data_9434980eb74289708bf15962776ac0a2
#
_entry.id   9434980eb74289708bf15962776ac0a2
#
_cell.length_a   1.000
_cell.length_b   1.000
_cell.length_c   1.000
_cell.angle_alpha   90.00
_cell.angle_beta   90.00
_cell.angle_gamma   90.00
#
_symmetry.space_group_name_H-M   'P 1'
#
loop_
_entity.id
_entity.type
_entity.pdbx_description
1 polymer ?
#
loop_
_entity_poly.entity_id
_entity_poly.type
_entity_poly.pdbx_seq_one_letter_code
_entity_poly.pdbx_strand_id
1 'polypeptide(L)'
;MSLPTEPPSTPTPVSSTQADREAVERLIAGRARIETELAKVIVGQKEVIEQILIALFSGGHCLITGAPGLAKTLLVKSIAQIFHLKFQRIQFTPDLMPADITGTEILQDTGEGRKMLFVRGPVFANMILADEINRTPPKTQAALLEAMQEHQVTAAGVRHVLEEPFFVLATQNPIEMEGTYPLPEAQLDRFMFNVMMNYLPEDEEVAVVQQTTARRPGKIEPIFTGEDVLRFHDLVRQVPVAENLIRYAVRLTAASRPQQTNAPAFVNDWVSWGAGTRAGQFLVLGAKARALLQGRTHVSADDIRTLAAPVLRHRILVNYRAEAEGKNVETIVLRLLEAVQEPGV
;
A
#
# COMPACT_ATOMS: atom_id res chain seq x y z
N MET A 1 23.66 12.73 44.16
CA MET A 1 22.75 13.82 43.71
C MET A 1 21.91 13.21 42.56
N SER A 2 20.73 12.69 42.94
CA SER A 2 19.85 11.99 42.00
C SER A 2 18.89 12.99 41.40
N LEU A 3 18.84 13.11 40.08
CA LEU A 3 17.88 13.94 39.36
C LEU A 3 16.48 13.30 39.46
N PRO A 4 15.42 14.09 39.70
CA PRO A 4 14.06 13.58 39.71
C PRO A 4 13.62 13.23 38.26
N THR A 5 13.21 11.99 38.05
CA THR A 5 12.54 11.55 36.82
C THR A 5 11.11 12.07 36.85
N GLU A 6 10.77 13.05 36.00
CA GLU A 6 9.39 13.42 35.72
C GLU A 6 8.62 12.20 35.14
N PRO A 7 7.39 11.96 35.58
CA PRO A 7 6.54 10.94 34.99
C PRO A 7 6.16 11.34 33.54
N PRO A 8 6.00 10.37 32.63
CA PRO A 8 5.60 10.66 31.26
C PRO A 8 4.23 11.35 31.26
N SER A 9 4.17 12.51 30.63
CA SER A 9 2.94 13.27 30.43
C SER A 9 1.92 12.43 29.67
N THR A 10 0.75 12.23 30.26
CA THR A 10 -0.43 11.66 29.62
C THR A 10 -0.75 12.50 28.36
N PRO A 11 -0.95 11.89 27.20
CA PRO A 11 -1.32 12.63 25.99
C PRO A 11 -2.68 13.30 26.23
N THR A 12 -2.70 14.60 26.20
CA THR A 12 -3.92 15.41 26.23
C THR A 12 -4.79 15.02 25.02
N PRO A 13 -6.09 14.78 25.17
CA PRO A 13 -6.94 14.53 24.02
C PRO A 13 -6.94 15.78 23.14
N VAL A 14 -6.46 15.62 21.91
CA VAL A 14 -6.49 16.67 20.91
C VAL A 14 -7.96 16.99 20.64
N SER A 15 -8.39 18.21 20.97
CA SER A 15 -9.73 18.67 20.65
C SER A 15 -9.86 18.67 19.13
N SER A 16 -10.64 17.73 18.59
CA SER A 16 -10.94 17.71 17.15
C SER A 16 -11.57 19.06 16.78
N THR A 17 -10.92 19.79 15.88
CA THR A 17 -11.46 21.04 15.37
C THR A 17 -12.77 20.76 14.63
N GLN A 18 -13.66 21.76 14.52
CA GLN A 18 -14.87 21.60 13.72
C GLN A 18 -14.55 21.15 12.29
N ALA A 19 -13.46 21.68 11.75
CA ALA A 19 -12.94 21.30 10.44
C ALA A 19 -12.57 19.81 10.34
N ASP A 20 -12.07 19.19 11.41
CA ASP A 20 -11.74 17.76 11.42
C ASP A 20 -13.00 16.88 11.42
N ARG A 21 -14.02 17.30 12.17
CA ARG A 21 -15.33 16.60 12.18
C ARG A 21 -16.00 16.63 10.79
N GLU A 22 -16.03 17.80 10.17
CA GLU A 22 -16.57 17.96 8.81
C GLU A 22 -15.79 17.11 7.79
N ALA A 23 -14.46 17.01 7.92
CA ALA A 23 -13.66 16.16 7.03
C ALA A 23 -13.91 14.67 7.25
N VAL A 24 -14.12 14.22 8.49
CA VAL A 24 -14.51 12.83 8.80
C VAL A 24 -15.90 12.53 8.23
N GLU A 25 -16.89 13.41 8.45
CA GLU A 25 -18.23 13.24 7.90
C GLU A 25 -18.20 13.19 6.36
N ARG A 26 -17.39 14.04 5.74
CA ARG A 26 -17.19 14.08 4.29
C ARG A 26 -16.55 12.77 3.79
N LEU A 27 -15.58 12.21 4.52
CA LEU A 27 -14.97 10.93 4.16
C LEU A 27 -15.98 9.78 4.25
N ILE A 28 -16.75 9.71 5.33
CA ILE A 28 -17.77 8.69 5.53
C ILE A 28 -18.84 8.75 4.43
N ALA A 29 -19.37 9.93 4.16
CA ALA A 29 -20.31 10.15 3.07
C ALA A 29 -19.71 9.87 1.69
N GLY A 30 -18.43 10.17 1.52
CA GLY A 30 -17.68 9.93 0.29
C GLY A 30 -17.43 8.47 -0.02
N ARG A 31 -17.30 7.60 1.01
CA ARG A 31 -17.06 6.17 0.80
C ARG A 31 -18.10 5.51 -0.09
N ALA A 32 -19.38 5.67 0.23
CA ALA A 32 -20.48 5.11 -0.58
C ALA A 32 -20.45 5.65 -2.02
N ARG A 33 -20.07 6.91 -2.20
CA ARG A 33 -19.92 7.53 -3.52
C ARG A 33 -18.72 6.94 -4.28
N ILE A 34 -17.58 6.71 -3.61
CA ILE A 34 -16.41 6.02 -4.21
C ILE A 34 -16.83 4.66 -4.74
N GLU A 35 -17.52 3.85 -3.91
CA GLU A 35 -18.00 2.52 -4.29
C GLU A 35 -18.95 2.60 -5.50
N THR A 36 -19.87 3.56 -5.52
CA THR A 36 -20.80 3.80 -6.63
C THR A 36 -20.07 4.20 -7.92
N GLU A 37 -19.09 5.10 -7.84
CA GLU A 37 -18.32 5.52 -9.00
C GLU A 37 -17.44 4.38 -9.56
N LEU A 38 -16.79 3.62 -8.68
CA LEU A 38 -15.98 2.47 -9.10
C LEU A 38 -16.85 1.37 -9.72
N ALA A 39 -18.04 1.12 -9.20
CA ALA A 39 -18.96 0.12 -9.74
C ALA A 39 -19.42 0.40 -11.19
N LYS A 40 -19.25 1.62 -11.70
CA LYS A 40 -19.49 1.94 -13.11
C LYS A 40 -18.52 1.27 -14.08
N VAL A 41 -17.32 0.90 -13.59
CA VAL A 41 -16.22 0.40 -14.42
C VAL A 41 -15.53 -0.84 -13.86
N ILE A 42 -15.66 -1.13 -12.57
CA ILE A 42 -15.06 -2.27 -11.88
C ILE A 42 -16.18 -3.11 -11.27
N VAL A 43 -16.18 -4.39 -11.59
CA VAL A 43 -17.09 -5.38 -10.98
C VAL A 43 -16.32 -6.16 -9.93
N GLY A 44 -16.93 -6.39 -8.78
CA GLY A 44 -16.31 -7.14 -7.68
C GLY A 44 -15.11 -6.43 -7.06
N GLN A 45 -14.09 -7.21 -6.65
CA GLN A 45 -12.80 -6.72 -6.11
C GLN A 45 -12.93 -5.78 -4.89
N LYS A 46 -13.99 -5.91 -4.09
CA LYS A 46 -14.29 -4.99 -2.96
C LYS A 46 -13.17 -4.94 -1.94
N GLU A 47 -12.61 -6.11 -1.60
CA GLU A 47 -11.51 -6.21 -0.64
C GLU A 47 -10.23 -5.54 -1.17
N VAL A 48 -9.92 -5.72 -2.46
CA VAL A 48 -8.79 -5.06 -3.14
C VAL A 48 -8.94 -3.55 -3.10
N ILE A 49 -10.12 -3.04 -3.39
CA ILE A 49 -10.44 -1.61 -3.35
C ILE A 49 -10.29 -1.07 -1.92
N GLU A 50 -10.82 -1.77 -0.91
CA GLU A 50 -10.71 -1.36 0.49
C GLU A 50 -9.24 -1.29 0.92
N GLN A 51 -8.42 -2.31 0.62
CA GLN A 51 -6.99 -2.33 0.94
C GLN A 51 -6.24 -1.18 0.26
N ILE A 52 -6.50 -0.89 -1.01
CA ILE A 52 -5.87 0.23 -1.73
C ILE A 52 -6.26 1.57 -1.11
N LEU A 53 -7.53 1.78 -0.76
CA LEU A 53 -7.99 3.01 -0.12
C LEU A 53 -7.38 3.19 1.28
N ILE A 54 -7.30 2.11 2.08
CA ILE A 54 -6.64 2.13 3.38
C ILE A 54 -5.17 2.55 3.22
N ALA A 55 -4.45 1.98 2.25
CA ALA A 55 -3.06 2.35 2.00
C ALA A 55 -2.93 3.80 1.52
N LEU A 56 -3.78 4.25 0.60
CA LEU A 56 -3.79 5.64 0.12
C LEU A 56 -4.00 6.62 1.27
N PHE A 57 -4.97 6.39 2.16
CA PHE A 57 -5.25 7.26 3.30
C PHE A 57 -4.26 7.13 4.45
N SER A 58 -3.44 6.09 4.45
CA SER A 58 -2.32 5.93 5.39
C SER A 58 -1.02 6.55 4.89
N GLY A 59 -0.95 7.03 3.64
CA GLY A 59 0.30 7.44 3.00
C GLY A 59 1.26 6.27 2.76
N GLY A 60 0.73 5.05 2.60
CA GLY A 60 1.52 3.85 2.29
C GLY A 60 1.48 3.51 0.80
N HIS A 61 2.28 2.55 0.37
CA HIS A 61 2.31 2.04 -1.01
C HIS A 61 1.85 0.60 -1.06
N CYS A 62 1.33 0.13 -2.21
CA CYS A 62 0.85 -1.23 -2.38
C CYS A 62 1.63 -2.02 -3.43
N LEU A 63 1.86 -3.29 -3.13
CA LEU A 63 2.23 -4.30 -4.11
C LEU A 63 0.96 -5.09 -4.47
N ILE A 64 0.65 -5.21 -5.75
CA ILE A 64 -0.48 -6.01 -6.23
C ILE A 64 0.07 -7.28 -6.86
N THR A 65 -0.27 -8.42 -6.27
CA THR A 65 0.08 -9.73 -6.81
C THR A 65 -1.17 -10.35 -7.43
N GLY A 66 -1.10 -10.74 -8.70
CA GLY A 66 -2.23 -11.38 -9.38
C GLY A 66 -1.97 -11.63 -10.86
N ALA A 67 -2.73 -12.53 -11.45
CA ALA A 67 -2.63 -12.90 -12.86
C ALA A 67 -2.82 -11.68 -13.80
N PRO A 68 -2.33 -11.74 -15.04
CA PRO A 68 -2.64 -10.75 -16.07
C PRO A 68 -4.14 -10.74 -16.39
N GLY A 69 -4.64 -9.64 -16.94
CA GLY A 69 -6.03 -9.54 -17.39
C GLY A 69 -7.06 -9.18 -16.31
N LEU A 70 -6.67 -9.00 -15.05
CA LEU A 70 -7.58 -8.68 -13.94
C LEU A 70 -7.89 -7.18 -13.79
N ALA A 71 -7.79 -6.39 -14.86
CA ALA A 71 -8.12 -4.95 -14.91
C ALA A 71 -7.34 -4.06 -13.92
N LYS A 72 -6.12 -4.45 -13.49
CA LYS A 72 -5.28 -3.68 -12.54
C LYS A 72 -5.11 -2.21 -12.96
N THR A 73 -4.74 -1.97 -14.23
CA THR A 73 -4.55 -0.62 -14.76
C THR A 73 -5.85 0.20 -14.73
N LEU A 74 -6.98 -0.42 -15.07
CA LEU A 74 -8.28 0.26 -15.03
C LEU A 74 -8.64 0.66 -13.60
N LEU A 75 -8.47 -0.24 -12.63
CA LEU A 75 -8.73 0.00 -11.22
C LEU A 75 -7.92 1.20 -10.70
N VAL A 76 -6.60 1.16 -10.90
CA VAL A 76 -5.71 2.23 -10.39
C VAL A 76 -6.01 3.58 -11.04
N LYS A 77 -6.23 3.60 -12.37
CA LYS A 77 -6.62 4.81 -13.09
C LYS A 77 -7.96 5.35 -12.61
N SER A 78 -8.92 4.48 -12.30
CA SER A 78 -10.24 4.86 -11.79
C SER A 78 -10.15 5.49 -10.41
N ILE A 79 -9.32 4.94 -9.52
CA ILE A 79 -9.06 5.53 -8.20
C ILE A 79 -8.40 6.91 -8.36
N ALA A 80 -7.40 7.04 -9.24
CA ALA A 80 -6.77 8.34 -9.49
C ALA A 80 -7.77 9.40 -9.98
N GLN A 81 -8.73 9.02 -10.82
CA GLN A 81 -9.79 9.92 -11.30
C GLN A 81 -10.72 10.36 -10.17
N ILE A 82 -11.12 9.46 -9.26
CA ILE A 82 -11.97 9.76 -8.10
C ILE A 82 -11.34 10.81 -7.19
N PHE A 83 -10.01 10.75 -7.01
CA PHE A 83 -9.25 11.68 -6.16
C PHE A 83 -8.63 12.84 -6.94
N HIS A 84 -8.97 13.00 -8.23
CA HIS A 84 -8.42 14.04 -9.11
C HIS A 84 -6.88 14.10 -9.07
N LEU A 85 -6.24 12.93 -9.03
CA LEU A 85 -4.78 12.78 -8.97
C LEU A 85 -4.19 12.59 -10.38
N LYS A 86 -3.02 13.16 -10.58
CA LYS A 86 -2.23 12.90 -11.80
C LYS A 86 -1.74 11.46 -11.79
N PHE A 87 -2.21 10.68 -12.78
CA PHE A 87 -1.88 9.27 -12.94
C PHE A 87 -0.82 9.07 -14.01
N GLN A 88 0.16 8.21 -13.73
CA GLN A 88 1.13 7.70 -14.71
C GLN A 88 1.29 6.19 -14.57
N ARG A 89 1.42 5.50 -15.71
CA ARG A 89 1.79 4.08 -15.78
C ARG A 89 3.22 3.97 -16.25
N ILE A 90 4.02 3.21 -15.55
CA ILE A 90 5.39 2.83 -15.92
C ILE A 90 5.39 1.33 -16.16
N GLN A 91 5.55 0.92 -17.42
CA GLN A 91 5.71 -0.49 -17.76
C GLN A 91 7.16 -0.87 -17.55
N PHE A 92 7.43 -1.78 -16.64
CA PHE A 92 8.77 -2.26 -16.37
C PHE A 92 9.14 -3.33 -17.40
N THR A 93 10.13 -3.04 -18.23
CA THR A 93 10.68 -3.93 -19.26
C THR A 93 12.18 -4.14 -19.01
N PRO A 94 12.79 -5.23 -19.51
CA PRO A 94 14.19 -5.53 -19.24
C PRO A 94 15.18 -4.43 -19.66
N ASP A 95 14.81 -3.59 -20.61
CA ASP A 95 15.60 -2.49 -21.17
C ASP A 95 15.33 -1.12 -20.50
N LEU A 96 14.33 -1.04 -19.60
CA LEU A 96 14.00 0.21 -18.90
C LEU A 96 15.17 0.68 -18.02
N MET A 97 15.56 1.93 -18.18
CA MET A 97 16.64 2.56 -17.42
C MET A 97 16.11 3.43 -16.27
N PRO A 98 16.88 3.66 -15.20
CA PRO A 98 16.49 4.58 -14.12
C PRO A 98 16.08 5.98 -14.60
N ALA A 99 16.78 6.50 -15.61
CA ALA A 99 16.49 7.82 -16.20
C ALA A 99 15.13 7.89 -16.90
N ASP A 100 14.62 6.76 -17.41
CA ASP A 100 13.29 6.70 -18.01
C ASP A 100 12.18 6.87 -16.95
N ILE A 101 12.49 6.56 -15.68
CA ILE A 101 11.59 6.73 -14.53
C ILE A 101 11.73 8.15 -13.95
N THR A 102 12.97 8.57 -13.66
CA THR A 102 13.25 9.81 -12.92
C THR A 102 13.32 11.04 -13.81
N GLY A 103 13.57 10.85 -15.10
CA GLY A 103 13.86 11.94 -16.03
C GLY A 103 15.35 12.12 -16.29
N THR A 104 15.65 12.94 -17.28
CA THR A 104 17.02 13.18 -17.75
C THR A 104 17.22 14.62 -18.17
N GLU A 105 18.47 15.07 -18.20
CA GLU A 105 18.83 16.35 -18.81
C GLU A 105 19.03 16.20 -20.31
N ILE A 106 18.45 17.10 -21.05
CA ILE A 106 18.65 17.24 -22.51
C ILE A 106 19.30 18.58 -22.82
N LEU A 107 20.14 18.58 -23.83
CA LEU A 107 20.70 19.81 -24.36
C LEU A 107 19.70 20.41 -25.34
N GLN A 108 19.12 21.55 -24.99
CA GLN A 108 18.17 22.26 -25.86
C GLN A 108 18.81 23.50 -26.44
N ASP A 109 18.72 23.65 -27.78
CA ASP A 109 19.05 24.89 -28.46
C ASP A 109 17.96 25.92 -28.22
N THR A 110 18.30 26.98 -27.52
CA THR A 110 17.44 28.17 -27.33
C THR A 110 17.96 29.30 -28.19
N GLY A 111 17.16 30.29 -28.55
CA GLY A 111 17.58 31.43 -29.34
C GLY A 111 18.77 32.23 -28.74
N GLU A 112 19.10 31.95 -27.46
CA GLU A 112 20.23 32.56 -26.72
C GLU A 112 21.44 31.60 -26.53
N GLY A 113 21.40 30.38 -27.13
CA GLY A 113 22.46 29.37 -27.00
C GLY A 113 21.96 28.03 -26.48
N ARG A 114 22.89 27.12 -26.18
CA ARG A 114 22.57 25.78 -25.68
C ARG A 114 22.43 25.80 -24.18
N LYS A 115 21.27 25.29 -23.67
CA LYS A 115 21.00 25.13 -22.22
C LYS A 115 20.66 23.68 -21.90
N MET A 116 21.15 23.19 -20.76
CA MET A 116 20.71 21.92 -20.21
C MET A 116 19.30 22.13 -19.60
N LEU A 117 18.36 21.29 -20.03
CA LEU A 117 16.99 21.30 -19.52
C LEU A 117 16.67 19.94 -18.91
N PHE A 118 16.23 19.92 -17.66
CA PHE A 118 15.73 18.71 -17.03
C PHE A 118 14.32 18.39 -17.53
N VAL A 119 14.16 17.23 -18.17
CA VAL A 119 12.88 16.68 -18.58
C VAL A 119 12.42 15.69 -17.53
N ARG A 120 11.32 16.01 -16.85
CA ARG A 120 10.74 15.18 -15.79
C ARG A 120 10.26 13.84 -16.34
N GLY A 121 10.65 12.75 -15.67
CA GLY A 121 10.16 11.41 -15.96
C GLY A 121 8.75 11.16 -15.40
N PRO A 122 8.16 9.98 -15.67
CA PRO A 122 6.81 9.63 -15.25
C PRO A 122 6.64 9.52 -13.73
N VAL A 123 7.72 9.44 -12.95
CA VAL A 123 7.66 9.46 -11.47
C VAL A 123 7.08 10.77 -10.92
N PHE A 124 7.10 11.86 -11.69
CA PHE A 124 6.49 13.14 -11.30
C PHE A 124 4.98 13.14 -11.53
N ALA A 125 4.30 12.26 -10.82
CA ALA A 125 2.85 12.17 -10.75
C ALA A 125 2.44 11.80 -9.32
N ASN A 126 1.14 11.99 -8.99
CA ASN A 126 0.62 11.68 -7.66
C ASN A 126 0.35 10.19 -7.47
N MET A 127 -0.14 9.52 -8.50
CA MET A 127 -0.45 8.10 -8.48
C MET A 127 0.27 7.37 -9.61
N ILE A 128 1.12 6.42 -9.24
CA ILE A 128 1.95 5.66 -10.18
C ILE A 128 1.55 4.19 -10.14
N LEU A 129 1.29 3.64 -11.31
CA LEU A 129 1.23 2.19 -11.52
C LEU A 129 2.58 1.74 -12.09
N ALA A 130 3.39 1.10 -11.26
CA ALA A 130 4.61 0.41 -11.66
C ALA A 130 4.26 -1.01 -12.09
N ASP A 131 4.00 -1.19 -13.38
CA ASP A 131 3.47 -2.44 -13.90
C ASP A 131 4.60 -3.43 -14.20
N GLU A 132 4.50 -4.65 -13.65
CA GLU A 132 5.48 -5.74 -13.75
C GLU A 132 6.89 -5.34 -13.24
N ILE A 133 6.96 -4.76 -12.03
CA ILE A 133 8.19 -4.21 -11.43
C ILE A 133 9.34 -5.22 -11.39
N ASN A 134 9.05 -6.51 -11.34
CA ASN A 134 10.02 -7.60 -11.32
C ASN A 134 10.65 -7.92 -12.69
N ARG A 135 10.25 -7.26 -13.79
CA ARG A 135 10.83 -7.50 -15.13
C ARG A 135 12.06 -6.66 -15.44
N THR A 136 12.43 -5.72 -14.59
CA THR A 136 13.64 -4.88 -14.75
C THR A 136 14.74 -5.27 -13.78
N PRO A 137 16.01 -5.00 -14.15
CA PRO A 137 17.14 -5.21 -13.24
C PRO A 137 17.03 -4.39 -11.95
N PRO A 138 17.65 -4.86 -10.84
CA PRO A 138 17.52 -4.24 -9.51
C PRO A 138 17.88 -2.75 -9.46
N LYS A 139 18.79 -2.27 -10.31
CA LYS A 139 19.18 -0.85 -10.38
C LYS A 139 18.01 0.05 -10.78
N THR A 140 17.18 -0.39 -11.73
CA THR A 140 16.01 0.36 -12.18
C THR A 140 14.88 0.29 -11.16
N GLN A 141 14.66 -0.89 -10.54
CA GLN A 141 13.72 -1.03 -9.42
C GLN A 141 14.08 -0.07 -8.27
N ALA A 142 15.38 0.03 -7.92
CA ALA A 142 15.86 0.87 -6.84
C ALA A 142 15.51 2.35 -7.03
N ALA A 143 15.49 2.87 -8.26
CA ALA A 143 15.14 4.26 -8.53
C ALA A 143 13.71 4.62 -8.11
N LEU A 144 12.73 3.73 -8.39
CA LEU A 144 11.36 3.93 -7.92
C LEU A 144 11.23 3.74 -6.41
N LEU A 145 11.90 2.73 -5.85
CA LEU A 145 11.84 2.43 -4.42
C LEU A 145 12.52 3.50 -3.55
N GLU A 146 13.51 4.20 -4.08
CA GLU A 146 14.09 5.39 -3.46
C GLU A 146 13.09 6.54 -3.47
N ALA A 147 12.45 6.81 -4.61
CA ALA A 147 11.41 7.83 -4.73
C ALA A 147 10.24 7.58 -3.74
N MET A 148 9.83 6.32 -3.53
CA MET A 148 8.79 5.94 -2.57
C MET A 148 9.19 6.23 -1.11
N GLN A 149 10.47 6.14 -0.77
CA GLN A 149 10.93 6.32 0.60
C GLN A 149 11.25 7.78 0.90
N GLU A 150 11.92 8.45 -0.04
CA GLU A 150 12.48 9.79 0.17
C GLU A 150 11.54 10.91 -0.30
N HIS A 151 10.44 10.57 -1.01
CA HIS A 151 9.51 11.52 -1.64
C HIS A 151 10.22 12.56 -2.53
N GLN A 152 11.36 12.17 -3.07
CA GLN A 152 12.20 12.95 -3.98
C GLN A 152 13.00 12.05 -4.90
N VAL A 153 13.49 12.60 -5.99
CA VAL A 153 14.45 11.93 -6.88
C VAL A 153 15.68 12.81 -7.07
N THR A 154 16.83 12.18 -7.21
CA THR A 154 18.07 12.87 -7.55
C THR A 154 18.37 12.60 -9.03
N ALA A 155 18.30 13.65 -9.84
CA ALA A 155 18.64 13.58 -11.26
C ALA A 155 19.68 14.66 -11.60
N ALA A 156 20.71 14.29 -12.36
CA ALA A 156 21.81 15.18 -12.74
C ALA A 156 22.45 15.93 -11.54
N GLY A 157 22.52 15.30 -10.37
CA GLY A 157 23.05 15.91 -9.15
C GLY A 157 22.12 16.88 -8.43
N VAL A 158 20.93 17.13 -8.96
CA VAL A 158 19.93 18.02 -8.36
C VAL A 158 18.80 17.18 -7.72
N ARG A 159 18.36 17.60 -6.53
CA ARG A 159 17.21 17.01 -5.84
C ARG A 159 15.93 17.65 -6.35
N HIS A 160 14.97 16.79 -6.72
CA HIS A 160 13.63 17.18 -7.16
C HIS A 160 12.62 16.54 -6.23
N VAL A 161 11.92 17.36 -5.46
CA VAL A 161 10.83 16.91 -4.56
C VAL A 161 9.64 16.48 -5.41
N LEU A 162 9.01 15.37 -5.02
CA LEU A 162 7.77 14.88 -5.64
C LEU A 162 6.57 15.61 -5.06
N GLU A 163 5.53 15.73 -5.87
CA GLU A 163 4.28 16.37 -5.46
C GLU A 163 3.43 15.40 -4.63
N GLU A 164 2.97 15.87 -3.45
CA GLU A 164 2.11 15.09 -2.58
C GLU A 164 0.61 15.28 -2.92
N PRO A 165 -0.23 14.26 -2.68
CA PRO A 165 0.11 12.93 -2.22
C PRO A 165 0.87 12.14 -3.29
N PHE A 166 1.87 11.35 -2.86
CA PHE A 166 2.63 10.46 -3.75
C PHE A 166 2.33 9.00 -3.40
N PHE A 167 1.69 8.28 -4.31
CA PHE A 167 1.23 6.93 -4.08
C PHE A 167 1.65 5.99 -5.22
N VAL A 168 2.31 4.88 -4.88
CA VAL A 168 2.76 3.86 -5.83
C VAL A 168 2.02 2.56 -5.60
N LEU A 169 1.46 2.03 -6.70
CA LEU A 169 1.01 0.65 -6.79
C LEU A 169 1.94 -0.08 -7.75
N ALA A 170 2.71 -1.02 -7.23
CA ALA A 170 3.53 -1.90 -8.06
C ALA A 170 2.78 -3.20 -8.33
N THR A 171 2.94 -3.77 -9.53
CA THR A 171 2.37 -5.09 -9.83
C THR A 171 3.46 -6.13 -10.02
N GLN A 172 3.15 -7.36 -9.60
CA GLN A 172 3.92 -8.54 -9.91
C GLN A 172 3.01 -9.62 -10.48
N ASN A 173 3.50 -10.31 -11.52
CA ASN A 173 2.86 -11.49 -12.04
C ASN A 173 3.52 -12.74 -11.43
N PRO A 174 2.84 -13.53 -10.60
CA PRO A 174 3.42 -14.70 -9.96
C PRO A 174 3.65 -15.87 -10.91
N ILE A 175 3.05 -15.84 -12.10
CA ILE A 175 3.12 -16.94 -13.08
C ILE A 175 4.36 -16.81 -13.96
N GLU A 176 4.77 -15.60 -14.28
CA GLU A 176 5.94 -15.32 -15.12
C GLU A 176 7.22 -15.27 -14.27
N MET A 177 7.91 -16.38 -14.18
CA MET A 177 9.19 -16.50 -13.47
C MET A 177 10.40 -16.30 -14.38
N GLU A 178 10.29 -16.61 -15.66
CA GLU A 178 11.39 -16.52 -16.62
C GLU A 178 11.68 -15.05 -17.00
N GLY A 179 12.95 -14.67 -16.95
CA GLY A 179 13.37 -13.30 -17.25
C GLY A 179 12.98 -12.27 -16.20
N THR A 180 12.68 -12.69 -14.97
CA THR A 180 12.33 -11.79 -13.86
C THR A 180 13.45 -11.64 -12.82
N TYR A 181 13.43 -10.50 -12.14
CA TYR A 181 14.33 -10.17 -11.02
C TYR A 181 13.45 -9.96 -9.78
N PRO A 182 13.40 -10.92 -8.85
CA PRO A 182 12.61 -10.78 -7.64
C PRO A 182 13.09 -9.58 -6.82
N LEU A 183 12.13 -8.87 -6.22
CA LEU A 183 12.44 -7.80 -5.28
C LEU A 183 13.06 -8.39 -4.01
N PRO A 184 14.20 -7.88 -3.53
CA PRO A 184 14.74 -8.25 -2.23
C PRO A 184 13.75 -7.95 -1.09
N GLU A 185 13.79 -8.72 0.00
CA GLU A 185 12.91 -8.59 1.16
C GLU A 185 12.92 -7.18 1.76
N ALA A 186 14.11 -6.56 1.83
CA ALA A 186 14.26 -5.19 2.32
C ALA A 186 13.54 -4.15 1.45
N GLN A 187 13.33 -4.45 0.18
CA GLN A 187 12.58 -3.63 -0.75
C GLN A 187 11.07 -3.91 -0.66
N LEU A 188 10.69 -5.17 -0.51
CA LEU A 188 9.30 -5.58 -0.27
C LEU A 188 8.74 -4.96 1.01
N ASP A 189 9.55 -4.85 2.07
CA ASP A 189 9.15 -4.27 3.36
C ASP A 189 8.72 -2.79 3.27
N ARG A 190 9.04 -2.09 2.16
CA ARG A 190 8.61 -0.70 1.91
C ARG A 190 7.14 -0.60 1.51
N PHE A 191 6.56 -1.63 0.91
CA PHE A 191 5.14 -1.68 0.60
C PHE A 191 4.34 -1.91 1.87
N MET A 192 3.30 -1.12 2.08
CA MET A 192 2.40 -1.28 3.22
C MET A 192 1.64 -2.60 3.13
N PHE A 193 1.03 -2.86 1.99
CA PHE A 193 0.25 -4.05 1.70
C PHE A 193 0.78 -4.79 0.47
N ASN A 194 0.70 -6.11 0.53
CA ASN A 194 0.65 -6.95 -0.66
C ASN A 194 -0.81 -7.36 -0.88
N VAL A 195 -1.42 -6.78 -1.88
CA VAL A 195 -2.83 -6.98 -2.25
C VAL A 195 -2.92 -8.13 -3.24
N MET A 196 -3.66 -9.18 -2.87
CA MET A 196 -3.90 -10.32 -3.76
C MET A 196 -5.10 -10.05 -4.65
N MET A 197 -4.89 -10.10 -5.95
CA MET A 197 -5.95 -9.92 -6.94
C MET A 197 -6.22 -11.26 -7.62
N ASN A 198 -7.32 -11.90 -7.22
CA ASN A 198 -7.73 -13.20 -7.71
C ASN A 198 -8.75 -13.07 -8.84
N TYR A 199 -9.00 -14.20 -9.55
CA TYR A 199 -10.11 -14.31 -10.48
C TYR A 199 -11.43 -14.07 -9.75
N LEU A 200 -12.40 -13.52 -10.47
CA LEU A 200 -13.74 -13.27 -9.95
C LEU A 200 -14.54 -14.59 -9.92
N PRO A 201 -15.55 -14.68 -9.05
CA PRO A 201 -16.57 -15.72 -9.16
C PRO A 201 -17.30 -15.64 -10.51
N GLU A 202 -17.84 -16.76 -10.99
CA GLU A 202 -18.48 -16.87 -12.30
C GLU A 202 -19.53 -15.78 -12.55
N ASP A 203 -20.41 -15.53 -11.58
CA ASP A 203 -21.47 -14.50 -11.70
C ASP A 203 -20.90 -13.09 -11.90
N GLU A 204 -19.79 -12.77 -11.23
CA GLU A 204 -19.11 -11.48 -11.37
C GLU A 204 -18.37 -11.41 -12.72
N GLU A 205 -17.78 -12.51 -13.22
CA GLU A 205 -17.16 -12.57 -14.55
C GLU A 205 -18.22 -12.38 -15.65
N VAL A 206 -19.38 -13.01 -15.53
CA VAL A 206 -20.53 -12.79 -16.43
C VAL A 206 -20.93 -11.31 -16.45
N ALA A 207 -21.01 -10.67 -15.28
CA ALA A 207 -21.32 -9.24 -15.19
C ALA A 207 -20.26 -8.37 -15.88
N VAL A 208 -18.96 -8.69 -15.72
CA VAL A 208 -17.86 -8.01 -16.45
C VAL A 208 -18.06 -8.11 -17.96
N VAL A 209 -18.29 -9.35 -18.48
CA VAL A 209 -18.46 -9.57 -19.91
C VAL A 209 -19.67 -8.80 -20.43
N GLN A 210 -20.80 -8.85 -19.76
CA GLN A 210 -22.00 -8.11 -20.13
C GLN A 210 -21.76 -6.59 -20.14
N GLN A 211 -21.13 -6.07 -19.09
CA GLN A 211 -20.89 -4.64 -18.98
C GLN A 211 -19.92 -4.12 -20.04
N THR A 212 -18.86 -4.87 -20.34
CA THR A 212 -17.81 -4.43 -21.27
C THR A 212 -18.15 -4.64 -22.73
N THR A 213 -19.07 -5.59 -23.05
CA THR A 213 -19.48 -5.87 -24.42
C THR A 213 -20.77 -5.13 -24.85
N ALA A 214 -21.63 -4.75 -23.89
CA ALA A 214 -22.92 -4.13 -24.21
C ALA A 214 -22.83 -2.60 -24.33
N ARG A 215 -22.02 -1.91 -23.52
CA ARG A 215 -21.92 -0.44 -23.49
C ARG A 215 -20.49 0.01 -23.22
N ARG A 216 -20.17 1.24 -23.62
CA ARG A 216 -18.92 1.87 -23.19
C ARG A 216 -18.95 2.11 -21.68
N PRO A 217 -17.82 1.94 -20.97
CA PRO A 217 -17.73 2.21 -19.53
C PRO A 217 -18.25 3.61 -19.19
N GLY A 218 -18.91 3.71 -18.05
CA GLY A 218 -19.39 5.01 -17.53
C GLY A 218 -18.20 5.94 -17.24
N LYS A 219 -18.44 7.24 -17.33
CA LYS A 219 -17.46 8.25 -16.92
C LYS A 219 -17.42 8.32 -15.39
N ILE A 220 -16.23 8.26 -14.82
CA ILE A 220 -16.00 8.44 -13.38
C ILE A 220 -15.99 9.93 -13.10
N GLU A 221 -16.75 10.35 -12.09
CA GLU A 221 -16.75 11.72 -11.60
C GLU A 221 -15.79 11.85 -10.39
N PRO A 222 -14.96 12.89 -10.32
CA PRO A 222 -14.10 13.13 -9.18
C PRO A 222 -14.95 13.47 -7.93
N ILE A 223 -14.55 12.92 -6.79
CA ILE A 223 -15.25 13.10 -5.51
C ILE A 223 -14.39 13.92 -4.55
N PHE A 224 -13.08 13.68 -4.58
CA PHE A 224 -12.08 14.25 -3.71
C PHE A 224 -10.93 14.85 -4.52
N THR A 225 -10.08 15.59 -3.85
CA THR A 225 -8.85 16.18 -4.40
C THR A 225 -7.61 15.60 -3.70
N GLY A 226 -6.42 15.90 -4.22
CA GLY A 226 -5.16 15.54 -3.54
C GLY A 226 -5.04 16.16 -2.15
N GLU A 227 -5.53 17.39 -1.96
CA GLU A 227 -5.57 18.06 -0.66
C GLU A 227 -6.47 17.31 0.34
N ASP A 228 -7.60 16.77 -0.11
CA ASP A 228 -8.46 15.93 0.72
C ASP A 228 -7.70 14.67 1.19
N VAL A 229 -6.90 14.03 0.30
CA VAL A 229 -6.09 12.87 0.67
C VAL A 229 -5.05 13.22 1.75
N LEU A 230 -4.35 14.34 1.60
CA LEU A 230 -3.38 14.80 2.60
C LEU A 230 -4.06 15.06 3.95
N ARG A 231 -5.23 15.67 3.93
CA ARG A 231 -6.02 15.87 5.15
C ARG A 231 -6.44 14.55 5.78
N PHE A 232 -6.78 13.53 4.97
CA PHE A 232 -7.09 12.20 5.49
C PHE A 232 -5.87 11.53 6.12
N HIS A 233 -4.65 11.75 5.62
CA HIS A 233 -3.41 11.30 6.28
C HIS A 233 -3.32 11.83 7.71
N ASP A 234 -3.58 13.12 7.91
CA ASP A 234 -3.54 13.75 9.24
C ASP A 234 -4.64 13.21 10.16
N LEU A 235 -5.85 13.06 9.65
CA LEU A 235 -6.99 12.51 10.41
C LEU A 235 -6.73 11.06 10.84
N VAL A 236 -6.19 10.23 9.95
CA VAL A 236 -5.82 8.83 10.27
C VAL A 236 -4.81 8.80 11.43
N ARG A 237 -3.82 9.67 11.43
CA ARG A 237 -2.83 9.73 12.52
C ARG A 237 -3.45 10.10 13.87
N GLN A 238 -4.50 10.91 13.87
CA GLN A 238 -5.21 11.36 15.07
C GLN A 238 -6.14 10.28 15.66
N VAL A 239 -6.56 9.25 14.91
CA VAL A 239 -7.41 8.17 15.44
C VAL A 239 -6.75 7.52 16.66
N PRO A 240 -7.40 7.52 17.85
CA PRO A 240 -6.85 6.93 19.04
C PRO A 240 -6.79 5.40 18.94
N VAL A 241 -5.73 4.83 19.51
CA VAL A 241 -5.54 3.37 19.63
C VAL A 241 -5.20 3.05 21.07
N ALA A 242 -5.93 2.13 21.66
CA ALA A 242 -5.63 1.66 23.01
C ALA A 242 -4.28 0.90 23.04
N GLU A 243 -3.52 1.05 24.11
CA GLU A 243 -2.19 0.44 24.25
C GLU A 243 -2.21 -1.10 24.09
N ASN A 244 -3.27 -1.75 24.59
CA ASN A 244 -3.45 -3.22 24.45
C ASN A 244 -3.54 -3.65 22.97
N LEU A 245 -4.13 -2.83 22.09
CA LEU A 245 -4.19 -3.09 20.64
C LEU A 245 -2.84 -2.86 19.97
N ILE A 246 -2.09 -1.84 20.38
CA ILE A 246 -0.70 -1.65 19.91
C ILE A 246 0.16 -2.85 20.32
N ARG A 247 0.04 -3.30 21.57
CA ARG A 247 0.73 -4.51 22.06
C ARG A 247 0.32 -5.77 21.30
N TYR A 248 -0.95 -5.88 20.90
CA TYR A 248 -1.44 -6.97 20.07
C TYR A 248 -0.78 -6.99 18.70
N ALA A 249 -0.73 -5.87 17.98
CA ALA A 249 -0.04 -5.75 16.70
C ALA A 249 1.46 -6.09 16.80
N VAL A 250 2.12 -5.63 17.86
CA VAL A 250 3.54 -5.94 18.14
C VAL A 250 3.73 -7.43 18.42
N ARG A 251 2.87 -8.04 19.26
CA ARG A 251 2.92 -9.49 19.56
C ARG A 251 2.70 -10.33 18.32
N LEU A 252 1.71 -9.96 17.47
CA LEU A 252 1.44 -10.65 16.21
C LEU A 252 2.65 -10.62 15.27
N THR A 253 3.28 -9.46 15.15
CA THR A 253 4.50 -9.30 14.35
C THR A 253 5.68 -10.10 14.94
N ALA A 254 5.90 -10.02 16.26
CA ALA A 254 6.99 -10.71 16.94
C ALA A 254 6.83 -12.23 16.87
N ALA A 255 5.60 -12.74 17.00
CA ALA A 255 5.29 -14.16 16.92
C ALA A 255 5.63 -14.78 15.56
N SER A 256 5.74 -13.98 14.49
CA SER A 256 6.16 -14.47 13.18
C SER A 256 7.67 -14.79 13.08
N ARG A 257 8.48 -14.37 14.06
CA ARG A 257 9.94 -14.49 14.02
C ARG A 257 10.39 -15.81 14.63
N PRO A 258 11.06 -16.69 13.86
CA PRO A 258 11.56 -17.94 14.40
C PRO A 258 12.63 -17.71 15.49
N GLN A 259 12.79 -18.68 16.38
CA GLN A 259 13.79 -18.70 17.46
C GLN A 259 13.64 -17.58 18.51
N GLN A 260 12.52 -16.84 18.51
CA GLN A 260 12.19 -15.91 19.58
C GLN A 260 11.43 -16.63 20.71
N THR A 261 11.54 -16.11 21.93
CA THR A 261 10.94 -16.72 23.14
C THR A 261 9.43 -16.94 23.02
N ASN A 262 8.74 -16.06 22.28
CA ASN A 262 7.28 -16.10 22.10
C ASN A 262 6.87 -16.67 20.74
N ALA A 263 7.79 -17.25 19.97
CA ALA A 263 7.47 -17.86 18.69
C ALA A 263 6.68 -19.16 18.88
N PRO A 264 5.50 -19.32 18.28
CA PRO A 264 4.79 -20.59 18.26
C PRO A 264 5.64 -21.70 17.63
N ALA A 265 5.47 -22.96 18.04
CA ALA A 265 6.28 -24.07 17.55
C ALA A 265 6.27 -24.18 16.01
N PHE A 266 5.11 -24.02 15.39
CA PHE A 266 4.97 -24.07 13.92
C PHE A 266 5.77 -22.97 13.19
N VAL A 267 6.04 -21.83 13.83
CA VAL A 267 6.88 -20.76 13.25
C VAL A 267 8.32 -21.22 13.16
N ASN A 268 8.82 -21.90 14.22
CA ASN A 268 10.17 -22.49 14.20
C ASN A 268 10.29 -23.61 13.14
N ASP A 269 9.20 -24.34 12.91
CA ASP A 269 9.17 -25.42 11.93
C ASP A 269 9.10 -24.94 10.48
N TRP A 270 8.39 -23.83 10.19
CA TRP A 270 7.99 -23.46 8.83
C TRP A 270 8.49 -22.10 8.36
N VAL A 271 8.98 -21.23 9.25
CA VAL A 271 9.41 -19.88 8.88
C VAL A 271 10.94 -19.80 8.90
N SER A 272 11.51 -19.28 7.82
CA SER A 272 12.94 -18.95 7.74
C SER A 272 13.20 -17.50 8.18
N TRP A 273 12.27 -16.58 7.91
CA TRP A 273 12.37 -15.18 8.28
C TRP A 273 10.99 -14.58 8.60
N GLY A 274 10.90 -13.84 9.70
CA GLY A 274 9.68 -13.20 10.17
C GLY A 274 9.66 -11.69 9.95
N ALA A 275 8.50 -11.08 10.17
CA ALA A 275 8.25 -9.68 9.90
C ALA A 275 9.01 -8.73 10.84
N GLY A 276 9.52 -7.61 10.30
CA GLY A 276 10.18 -6.53 11.02
C GLY A 276 9.20 -5.60 11.76
N THR A 277 9.75 -4.58 12.46
CA THR A 277 8.95 -3.61 13.24
C THR A 277 8.01 -2.79 12.36
N ARG A 278 8.38 -2.54 11.10
CA ARG A 278 7.55 -1.81 10.12
C ARG A 278 6.18 -2.47 9.91
N ALA A 279 6.11 -3.81 9.98
CA ALA A 279 4.84 -4.53 9.92
C ALA A 279 3.88 -4.11 11.04
N GLY A 280 4.37 -4.02 12.29
CA GLY A 280 3.56 -3.53 13.42
C GLY A 280 3.09 -2.09 13.23
N GLN A 281 3.94 -1.23 12.68
CA GLN A 281 3.56 0.16 12.34
C GLN A 281 2.44 0.18 11.29
N PHE A 282 2.55 -0.61 10.24
CA PHE A 282 1.55 -0.67 9.17
C PHE A 282 0.24 -1.33 9.62
N LEU A 283 0.29 -2.32 10.52
CA LEU A 283 -0.91 -2.88 11.13
C LEU A 283 -1.70 -1.81 11.90
N VAL A 284 -1.02 -1.03 12.74
CA VAL A 284 -1.67 0.02 13.54
C VAL A 284 -2.17 1.16 12.64
N LEU A 285 -1.34 1.63 11.71
CA LEU A 285 -1.71 2.75 10.82
C LEU A 285 -2.86 2.36 9.89
N GLY A 286 -2.82 1.16 9.30
CA GLY A 286 -3.90 0.64 8.48
C GLY A 286 -5.20 0.41 9.27
N ALA A 287 -5.09 -0.08 10.51
CA ALA A 287 -6.24 -0.25 11.40
C ALA A 287 -6.94 1.09 11.71
N LYS A 288 -6.16 2.16 11.91
CA LYS A 288 -6.69 3.53 12.07
C LYS A 288 -7.45 3.99 10.82
N ALA A 289 -6.85 3.81 9.64
CA ALA A 289 -7.47 4.19 8.37
C ALA A 289 -8.74 3.36 8.10
N ARG A 290 -8.73 2.03 8.39
CA ARG A 290 -9.90 1.17 8.26
C ARG A 290 -11.03 1.60 9.19
N ALA A 291 -10.73 1.87 10.46
CA ALA A 291 -11.72 2.36 11.41
C ALA A 291 -12.39 3.66 10.92
N LEU A 292 -11.59 4.60 10.44
CA LEU A 292 -12.09 5.88 9.92
C LEU A 292 -12.94 5.70 8.67
N LEU A 293 -12.52 4.85 7.72
CA LEU A 293 -13.31 4.51 6.54
C LEU A 293 -14.65 3.84 6.86
N GLN A 294 -14.70 3.11 7.97
CA GLN A 294 -15.94 2.49 8.47
C GLN A 294 -16.76 3.40 9.39
N GLY A 295 -16.39 4.68 9.50
CA GLY A 295 -17.10 5.66 10.30
C GLY A 295 -16.91 5.50 11.81
N ARG A 296 -15.89 4.76 12.24
CA ARG A 296 -15.56 4.58 13.66
C ARG A 296 -14.44 5.54 14.08
N THR A 297 -14.53 6.01 15.30
CA THR A 297 -13.56 6.94 15.89
C THR A 297 -12.45 6.26 16.69
N HIS A 298 -12.45 4.93 16.74
CA HIS A 298 -11.46 4.13 17.47
C HIS A 298 -11.17 2.82 16.73
N VAL A 299 -9.98 2.30 16.94
CA VAL A 299 -9.53 1.02 16.38
C VAL A 299 -10.08 -0.15 17.22
N SER A 300 -10.39 -1.26 16.56
CA SER A 300 -10.75 -2.55 17.15
C SER A 300 -9.69 -3.62 16.87
N ALA A 301 -9.74 -4.75 17.58
CA ALA A 301 -8.89 -5.90 17.28
C ALA A 301 -9.16 -6.46 15.88
N ASP A 302 -10.42 -6.44 15.42
CA ASP A 302 -10.82 -6.86 14.08
C ASP A 302 -10.11 -6.07 12.97
N ASP A 303 -9.86 -4.77 13.16
CA ASP A 303 -9.12 -3.97 12.18
C ASP A 303 -7.69 -4.48 11.98
N ILE A 304 -7.01 -4.86 13.06
CA ILE A 304 -5.66 -5.40 13.01
C ILE A 304 -5.68 -6.80 12.38
N ARG A 305 -6.64 -7.63 12.74
CA ARG A 305 -6.79 -9.00 12.22
C ARG A 305 -7.03 -9.02 10.72
N THR A 306 -7.96 -8.19 10.25
CA THR A 306 -8.30 -8.07 8.83
C THR A 306 -7.09 -7.66 7.99
N LEU A 307 -6.22 -6.82 8.55
CA LEU A 307 -5.02 -6.35 7.84
C LEU A 307 -3.79 -7.21 8.04
N ALA A 308 -3.86 -8.27 8.86
CA ALA A 308 -2.71 -9.13 9.12
C ALA A 308 -2.16 -9.78 7.84
N ALA A 309 -3.02 -10.37 7.01
CA ALA A 309 -2.61 -11.03 5.78
C ALA A 309 -1.96 -10.04 4.78
N PRO A 310 -2.60 -8.93 4.36
CA PRO A 310 -1.96 -8.01 3.42
C PRO A 310 -0.68 -7.36 3.93
N VAL A 311 -0.51 -7.19 5.26
CA VAL A 311 0.73 -6.65 5.85
C VAL A 311 1.83 -7.70 5.95
N LEU A 312 1.51 -8.94 6.32
CA LEU A 312 2.51 -9.94 6.70
C LEU A 312 2.96 -10.84 5.54
N ARG A 313 2.12 -11.06 4.50
CA ARG A 313 2.38 -12.08 3.48
C ARG A 313 3.67 -11.88 2.68
N HIS A 314 4.14 -10.66 2.50
CA HIS A 314 5.40 -10.34 1.81
C HIS A 314 6.56 -10.08 2.75
N ARG A 315 6.38 -10.34 4.05
CA ARG A 315 7.35 -10.13 5.13
C ARG A 315 7.73 -11.42 5.84
N ILE A 316 6.95 -12.48 5.62
CA ILE A 316 7.20 -13.80 6.19
C ILE A 316 7.71 -14.70 5.06
N LEU A 317 8.90 -15.26 5.25
CA LEU A 317 9.48 -16.22 4.31
C LEU A 317 9.34 -17.62 4.89
N VAL A 318 8.74 -18.50 4.13
CA VAL A 318 8.64 -19.91 4.47
C VAL A 318 9.97 -20.60 4.24
N ASN A 319 10.21 -21.73 4.92
CA ASN A 319 11.36 -22.56 4.69
C ASN A 319 11.00 -23.77 3.81
N TYR A 320 12.00 -24.51 3.37
CA TYR A 320 11.83 -25.69 2.53
C TYR A 320 10.89 -26.75 3.14
N ARG A 321 10.87 -26.90 4.47
CA ARG A 321 9.98 -27.85 5.15
C ARG A 321 8.51 -27.44 4.97
N ALA A 322 8.20 -26.15 5.09
CA ALA A 322 6.85 -25.65 4.84
C ALA A 322 6.39 -25.92 3.40
N GLU A 323 7.27 -25.65 2.43
CA GLU A 323 6.98 -25.91 1.01
C GLU A 323 6.73 -27.40 0.77
N ALA A 324 7.56 -28.28 1.32
CA ALA A 324 7.39 -29.73 1.20
C ALA A 324 6.09 -30.25 1.82
N GLU A 325 5.62 -29.58 2.89
CA GLU A 325 4.35 -29.89 3.58
C GLU A 325 3.14 -29.16 2.94
N GLY A 326 3.33 -28.44 1.84
CA GLY A 326 2.27 -27.65 1.17
C GLY A 326 1.74 -26.48 2.01
N LYS A 327 2.54 -25.96 2.93
CA LYS A 327 2.20 -24.80 3.76
C LYS A 327 2.67 -23.52 3.09
N ASN A 328 1.76 -22.58 2.90
CA ASN A 328 2.03 -21.26 2.37
C ASN A 328 1.97 -20.19 3.47
N VAL A 329 2.36 -18.98 3.12
CA VAL A 329 2.36 -17.83 4.04
C VAL A 329 0.96 -17.53 4.59
N GLU A 330 -0.10 -17.66 3.79
CA GLU A 330 -1.48 -17.43 4.23
C GLU A 330 -1.85 -18.40 5.38
N THR A 331 -1.46 -19.67 5.26
CA THR A 331 -1.67 -20.66 6.34
C THR A 331 -0.94 -20.25 7.62
N ILE A 332 0.28 -19.71 7.48
CA ILE A 332 1.07 -19.25 8.64
C ILE A 332 0.39 -18.05 9.29
N VAL A 333 -0.04 -17.08 8.51
CA VAL A 333 -0.72 -15.87 9.04
C VAL A 333 -2.01 -16.25 9.77
N LEU A 334 -2.82 -17.14 9.21
CA LEU A 334 -4.05 -17.63 9.88
C LEU A 334 -3.73 -18.26 11.22
N ARG A 335 -2.72 -19.14 11.27
CA ARG A 335 -2.29 -19.77 12.55
C ARG A 335 -1.71 -18.79 13.55
N LEU A 336 -1.01 -17.73 13.08
CA LEU A 336 -0.55 -16.66 13.96
C LEU A 336 -1.73 -15.92 14.60
N LEU A 337 -2.78 -15.64 13.83
CA LEU A 337 -4.02 -15.01 14.34
C LEU A 337 -4.75 -15.88 15.36
N GLU A 338 -4.65 -17.22 15.27
CA GLU A 338 -5.20 -18.15 16.24
C GLU A 338 -4.33 -18.26 17.50
N ALA A 339 -2.99 -18.27 17.33
CA ALA A 339 -2.04 -18.47 18.42
C ALA A 339 -1.83 -17.23 19.29
N VAL A 340 -1.92 -16.03 18.70
CA VAL A 340 -1.73 -14.76 19.42
C VAL A 340 -3.05 -14.29 19.98
N GLN A 341 -3.19 -14.37 21.30
CA GLN A 341 -4.40 -13.99 22.01
C GLN A 341 -4.76 -12.53 21.77
N GLU A 342 -6.02 -12.29 21.39
CA GLU A 342 -6.60 -10.95 21.33
C GLU A 342 -6.61 -10.29 22.71
N PRO A 343 -6.45 -8.96 22.75
CA PRO A 343 -6.67 -8.25 23.99
C PRO A 343 -8.15 -8.43 24.39
N GLY A 344 -8.37 -8.90 25.62
CA GLY A 344 -9.72 -8.94 26.20
C GLY A 344 -10.36 -7.57 26.16
N VAL A 345 -11.66 -7.56 25.93
CA VAL A 345 -12.49 -6.35 25.96
C VAL A 345 -12.54 -5.79 27.39
#